data_ef4879469c516d9eb3f9581f76eabbb5
#
_entry.id   ef4879469c516d9eb3f9581f76eabbb5
#
_cell.length_a   1.000
_cell.length_b   1.000
_cell.length_c   1.000
_cell.angle_alpha   90.00
_cell.angle_beta   90.00
_cell.angle_gamma   90.00
#
_symmetry.space_group_name_H-M   'P 1'
#
loop_
_entity.id
_entity.type
_entity.pdbx_description
1 polymer ?
#
loop_
_entity_poly.entity_id
_entity_poly.type
_entity_poly.pdbx_seq_one_letter_code
_entity_poly.pdbx_strand_id
1 'polypeptide(L)'
;MIEVKPLIRLDENSRIPKYQQIVNSIIEDIENSSLLVGDKIPSINEISEEHYLSRDTVEKAYNQLKAKKIILSVKGKGYYVAKNISTSKVRVLYLLNKLSNYKLKTYNSFIDSLGTDAHVDLNIYHCDPKLLKNILTENIGAYDYYVLMPHFKDGENGHYNFDEEVMECVKEIPSDKLIIMDNQIPELGEKVASIFQDFKEDIYNALIEGIFQLQQYDKLMLVYPTDILYPYPKEILKGFQQFCNDFDFDHEILDQVYPEMELRPKDAFIVIEENDLVNLVKQVREQDYKPGKEIGIISYNDTPLKELLGITVISTDFKLMGETAAYMIKKNKKESVKNVFKFINRGSI
;
A
#
# COMPACT_ATOMS: atom_id res chain seq x y z
N MET A 1 29.01 -35.70 -15.32
CA MET A 1 29.56 -34.42 -15.79
C MET A 1 28.69 -33.33 -15.20
N ILE A 2 29.25 -32.52 -14.31
CA ILE A 2 28.53 -31.34 -13.78
C ILE A 2 28.59 -30.32 -14.92
N GLU A 3 27.47 -29.99 -15.54
CA GLU A 3 27.37 -28.87 -16.49
C GLU A 3 27.76 -27.58 -15.72
N VAL A 4 28.91 -27.05 -16.04
CA VAL A 4 29.34 -25.74 -15.56
C VAL A 4 28.46 -24.74 -16.32
N LYS A 5 27.45 -24.17 -15.67
CA LYS A 5 26.68 -23.08 -16.24
C LYS A 5 27.62 -21.93 -16.61
N PRO A 6 27.49 -21.36 -17.83
CA PRO A 6 28.30 -20.22 -18.23
C PRO A 6 28.03 -19.04 -17.27
N LEU A 7 29.08 -18.43 -16.78
CA LEU A 7 29.04 -17.30 -15.85
C LEU A 7 28.30 -16.08 -16.44
N ILE A 8 28.40 -15.87 -17.75
CA ILE A 8 27.75 -14.75 -18.44
C ILE A 8 26.66 -15.30 -19.35
N ARG A 9 25.44 -14.78 -19.14
CA ARG A 9 24.24 -15.14 -19.91
C ARG A 9 23.83 -13.93 -20.75
N LEU A 10 23.95 -14.06 -22.07
CA LEU A 10 23.58 -13.02 -23.04
C LEU A 10 22.40 -13.47 -23.89
N ASP A 11 21.39 -12.64 -23.92
CA ASP A 11 20.25 -12.78 -24.84
C ASP A 11 20.41 -11.76 -25.98
N GLU A 12 20.58 -12.28 -27.21
CA GLU A 12 20.76 -11.44 -28.41
C GLU A 12 19.48 -10.68 -28.79
N ASN A 13 18.31 -11.22 -28.45
CA ASN A 13 17.01 -10.62 -28.73
C ASN A 13 16.58 -9.58 -27.70
N SER A 14 17.30 -9.48 -26.59
CA SER A 14 16.99 -8.52 -25.51
C SER A 14 17.35 -7.08 -25.91
N ARG A 15 16.46 -6.15 -25.58
CA ARG A 15 16.71 -4.70 -25.73
C ARG A 15 17.66 -4.15 -24.65
N ILE A 16 18.02 -4.96 -23.65
CA ILE A 16 18.97 -4.58 -22.60
C ILE A 16 20.37 -4.52 -23.20
N PRO A 17 21.13 -3.43 -23.05
CA PRO A 17 22.50 -3.32 -23.55
C PRO A 17 23.39 -4.46 -23.04
N LYS A 18 24.28 -4.98 -23.89
CA LYS A 18 25.14 -6.14 -23.57
C LYS A 18 25.96 -5.94 -22.30
N TYR A 19 26.51 -4.73 -22.06
CA TYR A 19 27.22 -4.46 -20.81
C TYR A 19 26.32 -4.60 -19.56
N GLN A 20 25.03 -4.24 -19.67
CA GLN A 20 24.10 -4.38 -18.55
C GLN A 20 23.73 -5.83 -18.31
N GLN A 21 23.63 -6.65 -19.36
CA GLN A 21 23.40 -8.09 -19.25
C GLN A 21 24.57 -8.78 -18.52
N ILE A 22 25.83 -8.38 -18.83
CA ILE A 22 27.02 -8.86 -18.10
C ILE A 22 26.92 -8.48 -16.61
N VAL A 23 26.59 -7.24 -16.30
CA VAL A 23 26.43 -6.77 -14.92
C VAL A 23 25.37 -7.62 -14.19
N ASN A 24 24.20 -7.83 -14.82
CA ASN A 24 23.11 -8.59 -14.24
C ASN A 24 23.49 -10.06 -14.01
N SER A 25 24.17 -10.71 -14.95
CA SER A 25 24.62 -12.12 -14.81
C SER A 25 25.55 -12.29 -13.62
N ILE A 26 26.54 -11.40 -13.46
CA ILE A 26 27.50 -11.48 -12.33
C ILE A 26 26.79 -11.22 -11.00
N ILE A 27 25.86 -10.25 -10.95
CA ILE A 27 25.07 -9.96 -9.75
C ILE A 27 24.23 -11.17 -9.37
N GLU A 28 23.51 -11.77 -10.32
CA GLU A 28 22.66 -12.93 -10.10
C GLU A 28 23.46 -14.14 -9.57
N ASP A 29 24.67 -14.38 -10.10
CA ASP A 29 25.50 -15.49 -9.64
C ASP A 29 26.04 -15.25 -8.21
N ILE A 30 26.28 -14.00 -7.83
CA ILE A 30 26.66 -13.66 -6.43
C ILE A 30 25.42 -13.80 -5.51
N GLU A 31 24.24 -13.34 -5.93
CA GLU A 31 22.99 -13.46 -5.17
C GLU A 31 22.61 -14.92 -4.92
N ASN A 32 22.77 -15.76 -5.94
CA ASN A 32 22.48 -17.21 -5.85
C ASN A 32 23.62 -18.00 -5.19
N SER A 33 24.62 -17.32 -4.63
CA SER A 33 25.81 -17.97 -4.01
C SER A 33 26.59 -18.90 -4.95
N SER A 34 26.45 -18.74 -6.26
CA SER A 34 27.26 -19.41 -7.29
C SER A 34 28.67 -18.79 -7.37
N LEU A 35 28.78 -17.51 -6.99
CA LEU A 35 30.04 -16.78 -6.79
C LEU A 35 30.10 -16.26 -5.35
N LEU A 36 31.17 -16.58 -4.65
CA LEU A 36 31.39 -16.16 -3.27
C LEU A 36 32.38 -14.99 -3.20
N VAL A 37 32.38 -14.26 -2.08
CA VAL A 37 33.39 -13.21 -1.82
C VAL A 37 34.79 -13.82 -1.84
N GLY A 38 35.67 -13.21 -2.63
CA GLY A 38 37.00 -13.68 -2.86
C GLY A 38 37.15 -14.56 -4.11
N ASP A 39 36.06 -15.00 -4.72
CA ASP A 39 36.13 -15.76 -5.97
C ASP A 39 36.64 -14.89 -7.11
N LYS A 40 37.49 -15.50 -7.95
CA LYS A 40 38.00 -14.86 -9.16
C LYS A 40 36.97 -14.94 -10.27
N ILE A 41 36.68 -13.79 -10.90
CA ILE A 41 35.83 -13.72 -12.10
C ILE A 41 36.70 -13.60 -13.35
N PRO A 42 36.20 -14.01 -14.54
CA PRO A 42 36.95 -13.94 -15.79
C PRO A 42 37.47 -12.52 -16.06
N SER A 43 38.57 -12.43 -16.79
CA SER A 43 39.12 -11.15 -17.21
C SER A 43 38.29 -10.51 -18.33
N ILE A 44 38.51 -9.22 -18.57
CA ILE A 44 37.85 -8.50 -19.66
C ILE A 44 38.13 -9.18 -21.02
N ASN A 45 39.35 -9.67 -21.22
CA ASN A 45 39.73 -10.35 -22.45
C ASN A 45 39.00 -11.70 -22.61
N GLU A 46 38.96 -12.52 -21.55
CA GLU A 46 38.26 -13.81 -21.59
C GLU A 46 36.80 -13.65 -21.95
N ILE A 47 36.05 -12.71 -21.33
CA ILE A 47 34.64 -12.46 -21.67
C ILE A 47 34.50 -11.88 -23.09
N SER A 48 35.40 -10.97 -23.49
CA SER A 48 35.41 -10.40 -24.84
C SER A 48 35.56 -11.46 -25.92
N GLU A 49 36.47 -12.42 -25.71
CA GLU A 49 36.73 -13.53 -26.64
C GLU A 49 35.60 -14.57 -26.62
N GLU A 50 35.18 -14.99 -25.44
CA GLU A 50 34.14 -16.04 -25.28
C GLU A 50 32.79 -15.64 -25.86
N HIS A 51 32.40 -14.35 -25.70
CA HIS A 51 31.09 -13.84 -26.11
C HIS A 51 31.13 -12.93 -27.35
N TYR A 52 32.27 -12.84 -28.04
CA TYR A 52 32.45 -12.00 -29.25
C TYR A 52 32.05 -10.53 -29.02
N LEU A 53 32.35 -9.97 -27.86
CA LEU A 53 32.05 -8.59 -27.50
C LEU A 53 33.29 -7.68 -27.64
N SER A 54 33.05 -6.38 -27.86
CA SER A 54 34.15 -5.41 -27.76
C SER A 54 34.67 -5.31 -26.32
N ARG A 55 35.98 -5.13 -26.18
CA ARG A 55 36.60 -4.91 -24.84
C ARG A 55 35.94 -3.75 -24.10
N ASP A 56 35.61 -2.67 -24.80
CA ASP A 56 34.96 -1.49 -24.20
C ASP A 56 33.60 -1.83 -23.58
N THR A 57 32.84 -2.74 -24.20
CA THR A 57 31.55 -3.21 -23.68
C THR A 57 31.72 -3.95 -22.34
N VAL A 58 32.70 -4.83 -22.28
CA VAL A 58 33.01 -5.60 -21.06
C VAL A 58 33.63 -4.70 -19.99
N GLU A 59 34.51 -3.79 -20.39
CA GLU A 59 35.16 -2.83 -19.47
C GLU A 59 34.10 -1.89 -18.84
N LYS A 60 33.13 -1.44 -19.62
CA LYS A 60 32.00 -0.65 -19.11
C LYS A 60 31.24 -1.41 -18.02
N ALA A 61 30.95 -2.70 -18.22
CA ALA A 61 30.31 -3.55 -17.23
C ALA A 61 31.14 -3.66 -15.94
N TYR A 62 32.42 -3.92 -16.07
CA TYR A 62 33.34 -4.07 -14.96
C TYR A 62 33.56 -2.75 -14.19
N ASN A 63 33.57 -1.63 -14.89
CA ASN A 63 33.66 -0.31 -14.26
C ASN A 63 32.39 -0.01 -13.44
N GLN A 64 31.22 -0.40 -13.94
CA GLN A 64 29.96 -0.28 -13.19
C GLN A 64 29.97 -1.16 -11.93
N LEU A 65 30.42 -2.41 -12.03
CA LEU A 65 30.53 -3.32 -10.88
C LEU A 65 31.56 -2.81 -9.85
N LYS A 66 32.70 -2.25 -10.31
CA LYS A 66 33.71 -1.62 -9.42
C LYS A 66 33.13 -0.38 -8.73
N ALA A 67 32.43 0.50 -9.45
CA ALA A 67 31.81 1.70 -8.87
C ALA A 67 30.83 1.35 -7.76
N LYS A 68 30.09 0.23 -7.92
CA LYS A 68 29.20 -0.34 -6.90
C LYS A 68 29.91 -1.14 -5.81
N LYS A 69 31.27 -1.24 -5.88
CA LYS A 69 32.11 -2.04 -4.96
C LYS A 69 31.72 -3.52 -4.91
N ILE A 70 31.13 -4.05 -5.96
CA ILE A 70 30.71 -5.47 -6.09
C ILE A 70 31.94 -6.33 -6.43
N ILE A 71 32.80 -5.81 -7.30
CA ILE A 71 34.09 -6.45 -7.63
C ILE A 71 35.24 -5.51 -7.33
N LEU A 72 36.39 -6.09 -7.11
CA LEU A 72 37.67 -5.38 -6.99
C LEU A 72 38.69 -5.86 -8.04
N SER A 73 39.57 -4.96 -8.45
CA SER A 73 40.70 -5.30 -9.33
C SER A 73 41.98 -5.42 -8.49
N VAL A 74 42.65 -6.56 -8.61
CA VAL A 74 43.95 -6.78 -7.99
C VAL A 74 45.01 -6.76 -9.07
N LYS A 75 45.96 -5.81 -8.97
CA LYS A 75 47.01 -5.61 -9.97
C LYS A 75 47.78 -6.91 -10.23
N GLY A 76 47.80 -7.33 -11.48
CA GLY A 76 48.51 -8.56 -11.93
C GLY A 76 47.79 -9.88 -11.57
N LYS A 77 46.64 -9.86 -10.86
CA LYS A 77 45.91 -11.07 -10.46
C LYS A 77 44.51 -11.19 -11.07
N GLY A 78 43.92 -10.06 -11.50
CA GLY A 78 42.61 -10.03 -12.15
C GLY A 78 41.50 -9.40 -11.29
N TYR A 79 40.28 -9.83 -11.51
CA TYR A 79 39.08 -9.30 -10.84
C TYR A 79 38.51 -10.34 -9.87
N TYR A 80 38.01 -9.88 -8.73
CA TYR A 80 37.51 -10.72 -7.65
C TYR A 80 36.20 -10.13 -7.10
N VAL A 81 35.32 -10.99 -6.63
CA VAL A 81 34.13 -10.59 -5.90
C VAL A 81 34.55 -9.93 -4.59
N ALA A 82 34.16 -8.65 -4.42
CA ALA A 82 34.58 -7.84 -3.27
C ALA A 82 33.55 -7.85 -2.14
N LYS A 83 32.28 -8.00 -2.48
CA LYS A 83 31.15 -7.93 -1.54
C LYS A 83 30.19 -9.06 -1.85
N ASN A 84 29.76 -9.74 -0.80
CA ASN A 84 28.58 -10.60 -0.90
C ASN A 84 27.36 -9.68 -1.18
N ILE A 85 26.72 -9.85 -2.34
CA ILE A 85 25.48 -9.15 -2.70
C ILE A 85 24.30 -9.92 -2.11
N SER A 86 24.51 -11.07 -1.47
CA SER A 86 23.50 -11.60 -0.57
C SER A 86 23.33 -10.61 0.59
N THR A 87 22.78 -9.43 0.30
CA THR A 87 21.85 -8.81 1.20
C THR A 87 20.79 -9.88 1.37
N SER A 88 20.76 -10.55 2.52
CA SER A 88 19.55 -11.23 2.92
C SER A 88 18.46 -10.21 2.71
N LYS A 89 17.66 -10.39 1.62
CA LYS A 89 16.57 -9.46 1.32
C LYS A 89 15.76 -9.36 2.60
N VAL A 90 15.47 -8.16 3.04
CA VAL A 90 14.60 -7.96 4.19
C VAL A 90 13.29 -8.68 3.89
N ARG A 91 12.94 -9.68 4.69
CA ARG A 91 11.72 -10.45 4.51
C ARG A 91 10.60 -9.79 5.30
N VAL A 92 9.53 -9.43 4.60
CA VAL A 92 8.36 -8.76 5.18
C VAL A 92 7.13 -9.63 4.97
N LEU A 93 6.41 -9.95 6.04
CA LEU A 93 5.06 -10.48 5.96
C LEU A 93 4.07 -9.34 5.99
N TYR A 94 3.29 -9.18 4.90
CA TYR A 94 2.30 -8.12 4.77
C TYR A 94 0.89 -8.72 4.87
N LEU A 95 0.14 -8.31 5.89
CA LEU A 95 -1.14 -8.89 6.29
C LEU A 95 -2.29 -7.93 6.01
N LEU A 96 -3.04 -8.20 4.94
CA LEU A 96 -4.22 -7.43 4.55
C LEU A 96 -5.50 -8.05 5.08
N ASN A 97 -6.40 -7.18 5.55
CA ASN A 97 -7.73 -7.61 5.96
C ASN A 97 -8.66 -7.95 4.79
N LYS A 98 -8.54 -7.27 3.67
CA LYS A 98 -9.33 -7.51 2.44
C LYS A 98 -8.61 -7.02 1.19
N LEU A 99 -9.03 -7.51 0.03
CA LEU A 99 -8.65 -6.92 -1.26
C LEU A 99 -9.59 -5.74 -1.59
N SER A 100 -9.00 -4.61 -1.91
CA SER A 100 -9.67 -3.46 -2.51
C SER A 100 -8.66 -2.63 -3.29
N ASN A 101 -9.12 -1.78 -4.21
CA ASN A 101 -8.25 -0.90 -5.00
C ASN A 101 -7.36 -0.03 -4.10
N TYR A 102 -7.88 0.42 -2.96
CA TYR A 102 -7.16 1.25 -2.00
C TYR A 102 -6.05 0.49 -1.27
N LYS A 103 -6.35 -0.73 -0.82
CA LYS A 103 -5.35 -1.60 -0.16
C LYS A 103 -4.25 -2.02 -1.13
N LEU A 104 -4.60 -2.30 -2.40
CA LEU A 104 -3.61 -2.57 -3.45
C LEU A 104 -2.74 -1.35 -3.75
N LYS A 105 -3.31 -0.13 -3.77
CA LYS A 105 -2.54 1.11 -3.94
C LYS A 105 -1.52 1.29 -2.80
N THR A 106 -1.93 1.04 -1.56
CA THR A 106 -1.03 1.07 -0.39
C THR A 106 0.07 0.02 -0.50
N TYR A 107 -0.28 -1.22 -0.83
CA TYR A 107 0.67 -2.32 -0.99
C TYR A 107 1.67 -2.06 -2.12
N ASN A 108 1.21 -1.62 -3.29
CA ASN A 108 2.09 -1.31 -4.42
C ASN A 108 3.07 -0.18 -4.09
N SER A 109 2.59 0.91 -3.47
CA SER A 109 3.47 2.02 -3.06
C SER A 109 4.48 1.60 -1.98
N PHE A 110 4.10 0.67 -1.11
CA PHE A 110 4.99 0.06 -0.12
C PHE A 110 6.11 -0.73 -0.80
N ILE A 111 5.77 -1.62 -1.75
CA ILE A 111 6.76 -2.42 -2.50
C ILE A 111 7.68 -1.53 -3.31
N ASP A 112 7.12 -0.60 -4.08
CA ASP A 112 7.89 0.33 -4.92
C ASP A 112 8.88 1.13 -4.07
N SER A 113 8.46 1.55 -2.88
CA SER A 113 9.31 2.30 -1.95
C SER A 113 10.36 1.42 -1.28
N LEU A 114 10.10 0.15 -0.98
CA LEU A 114 11.11 -0.79 -0.46
C LEU A 114 12.16 -1.11 -1.53
N GLY A 115 11.76 -1.26 -2.79
CA GLY A 115 12.64 -1.60 -3.90
C GLY A 115 13.09 -3.07 -3.88
N THR A 116 14.19 -3.35 -4.57
CA THR A 116 14.69 -4.72 -4.81
C THR A 116 15.35 -5.39 -3.59
N ASP A 117 15.62 -4.62 -2.54
CA ASP A 117 16.35 -5.09 -1.35
C ASP A 117 15.43 -5.79 -0.32
N ALA A 118 14.17 -5.98 -0.67
CA ALA A 118 13.18 -6.65 0.16
C ALA A 118 12.44 -7.76 -0.61
N HIS A 119 11.96 -8.75 0.13
CA HIS A 119 11.00 -9.75 -0.32
C HIS A 119 9.74 -9.62 0.54
N VAL A 120 8.60 -9.41 -0.10
CA VAL A 120 7.33 -9.16 0.59
C VAL A 120 6.35 -10.27 0.26
N ASP A 121 5.98 -11.05 1.27
CA ASP A 121 4.94 -12.06 1.18
C ASP A 121 3.61 -11.44 1.61
N LEU A 122 2.64 -11.42 0.70
CA LEU A 122 1.29 -10.89 0.95
C LEU A 122 0.34 -12.00 1.36
N ASN A 123 -0.29 -11.86 2.52
CA ASN A 123 -1.38 -12.70 2.98
C ASN A 123 -2.65 -11.89 3.25
N ILE A 124 -3.80 -12.49 2.94
CA ILE A 124 -5.12 -11.86 3.12
C ILE A 124 -5.92 -12.72 4.08
N TYR A 125 -6.39 -12.12 5.17
CA TYR A 125 -7.10 -12.85 6.22
C TYR A 125 -8.62 -12.55 6.28
N HIS A 126 -9.17 -11.84 5.29
CA HIS A 126 -10.61 -11.63 5.08
C HIS A 126 -11.39 -11.11 6.30
N CYS A 127 -10.78 -10.27 7.12
CA CYS A 127 -11.32 -9.80 8.41
C CYS A 127 -11.64 -10.94 9.39
N ASP A 128 -11.11 -12.15 9.15
CA ASP A 128 -11.30 -13.32 10.02
C ASP A 128 -10.15 -13.42 11.04
N PRO A 129 -10.43 -13.24 12.35
CA PRO A 129 -9.41 -13.30 13.38
C PRO A 129 -8.77 -14.69 13.50
N LYS A 130 -9.52 -15.77 13.26
CA LYS A 130 -8.99 -17.14 13.34
C LYS A 130 -7.98 -17.41 12.23
N LEU A 131 -8.29 -16.96 11.00
CA LEU A 131 -7.38 -17.07 9.88
C LEU A 131 -6.08 -16.28 10.13
N LEU A 132 -6.21 -15.05 10.63
CA LEU A 132 -5.03 -14.23 10.97
C LEU A 132 -4.18 -14.90 12.05
N LYS A 133 -4.80 -15.42 13.11
CA LYS A 133 -4.10 -16.15 14.18
C LYS A 133 -3.31 -17.33 13.63
N ASN A 134 -3.90 -18.15 12.74
CA ASN A 134 -3.22 -19.28 12.11
C ASN A 134 -2.01 -18.79 11.27
N ILE A 135 -2.20 -17.76 10.44
CA ILE A 135 -1.11 -17.19 9.62
C ILE A 135 0.03 -16.71 10.53
N LEU A 136 -0.27 -16.01 11.61
CA LEU A 136 0.74 -15.51 12.55
C LEU A 136 1.47 -16.66 13.22
N THR A 137 0.76 -17.66 13.78
CA THR A 137 1.35 -18.81 14.48
C THR A 137 2.34 -19.58 13.60
N GLU A 138 2.03 -19.74 12.31
CA GLU A 138 2.89 -20.43 11.36
C GLU A 138 4.12 -19.61 10.94
N ASN A 139 4.08 -18.29 11.09
CA ASN A 139 5.07 -17.39 10.49
C ASN A 139 5.84 -16.52 11.50
N ILE A 140 5.52 -16.56 12.80
CA ILE A 140 6.29 -15.83 13.83
C ILE A 140 7.74 -16.31 13.83
N GLY A 141 8.68 -15.33 13.77
CA GLY A 141 10.12 -15.59 13.71
C GLY A 141 10.69 -15.85 12.31
N ALA A 142 9.83 -16.04 11.28
CA ALA A 142 10.26 -16.32 9.91
C ALA A 142 10.57 -15.05 9.09
N TYR A 143 10.16 -13.87 9.56
CA TYR A 143 10.31 -12.59 8.87
C TYR A 143 11.07 -11.56 9.70
N ASP A 144 11.68 -10.60 9.00
CA ASP A 144 12.39 -9.48 9.62
C ASP A 144 11.40 -8.39 10.06
N TYR A 145 10.29 -8.22 9.31
CA TYR A 145 9.20 -7.29 9.63
C TYR A 145 7.84 -7.90 9.35
N TYR A 146 6.85 -7.43 10.11
CA TYR A 146 5.43 -7.77 10.00
C TYR A 146 4.64 -6.49 9.84
N VAL A 147 3.86 -6.38 8.78
CA VAL A 147 2.97 -5.25 8.51
C VAL A 147 1.55 -5.74 8.61
N LEU A 148 0.77 -5.21 9.53
CA LEU A 148 -0.59 -5.65 9.83
C LEU A 148 -1.58 -4.50 9.70
N MET A 149 -2.69 -4.73 8.98
CA MET A 149 -3.87 -3.86 8.96
C MET A 149 -5.01 -4.49 9.77
N PRO A 150 -5.16 -4.19 11.07
CA PRO A 150 -6.08 -4.88 11.98
C PRO A 150 -7.52 -4.39 11.78
N HIS A 151 -8.29 -5.13 11.01
CA HIS A 151 -9.72 -4.95 10.83
C HIS A 151 -10.39 -6.31 10.88
N PHE A 152 -11.33 -6.50 11.78
CA PHE A 152 -12.04 -7.74 12.00
C PHE A 152 -13.54 -7.54 11.80
N LYS A 153 -14.26 -8.65 11.60
CA LYS A 153 -15.71 -8.72 11.58
C LYS A 153 -16.21 -9.66 12.65
N ASP A 154 -17.25 -9.26 13.35
CA ASP A 154 -18.01 -10.16 14.22
C ASP A 154 -19.09 -10.92 13.44
N GLY A 155 -19.77 -11.87 14.12
CA GLY A 155 -20.83 -12.68 13.51
C GLY A 155 -22.11 -11.89 13.14
N GLU A 156 -22.21 -10.62 13.53
CA GLU A 156 -23.34 -9.70 13.31
C GLU A 156 -22.99 -8.58 12.30
N ASN A 157 -21.99 -8.79 11.44
CA ASN A 157 -21.47 -7.81 10.47
C ASN A 157 -20.93 -6.51 11.11
N GLY A 158 -20.57 -6.54 12.40
CA GLY A 158 -19.91 -5.43 13.08
C GLY A 158 -18.43 -5.36 12.71
N HIS A 159 -17.89 -4.13 12.70
CA HIS A 159 -16.46 -3.88 12.55
C HIS A 159 -15.82 -3.69 13.92
N TYR A 160 -14.65 -4.32 14.12
CA TYR A 160 -13.77 -4.04 15.25
C TYR A 160 -12.29 -4.15 14.84
N ASN A 161 -11.41 -3.52 15.60
CA ASN A 161 -9.97 -3.45 15.30
C ASN A 161 -9.09 -4.14 16.35
N PHE A 162 -9.70 -4.71 17.38
CA PHE A 162 -9.00 -5.39 18.46
C PHE A 162 -9.65 -6.74 18.73
N ASP A 163 -8.86 -7.81 18.65
CA ASP A 163 -9.26 -9.17 19.00
C ASP A 163 -8.24 -9.73 19.98
N GLU A 164 -8.67 -10.14 21.17
CA GLU A 164 -7.80 -10.53 22.28
C GLU A 164 -6.89 -11.71 21.91
N GLU A 165 -7.44 -12.76 21.28
CA GLU A 165 -6.65 -13.94 20.89
C GLU A 165 -5.62 -13.64 19.81
N VAL A 166 -5.98 -12.77 18.85
CA VAL A 166 -5.04 -12.30 17.80
C VAL A 166 -3.96 -11.44 18.42
N MET A 167 -4.32 -10.55 19.36
CA MET A 167 -3.36 -9.66 19.99
C MET A 167 -2.35 -10.40 20.88
N GLU A 168 -2.71 -11.50 21.47
CA GLU A 168 -1.75 -12.39 22.15
C GLU A 168 -0.67 -12.87 21.18
N CYS A 169 -1.04 -13.35 19.99
CA CYS A 169 -0.07 -13.74 18.97
C CYS A 169 0.74 -12.54 18.43
N VAL A 170 0.10 -11.39 18.25
CA VAL A 170 0.79 -10.16 17.78
C VAL A 170 1.84 -9.71 18.78
N LYS A 171 1.60 -9.85 20.08
CA LYS A 171 2.55 -9.51 21.15
C LYS A 171 3.79 -10.41 21.19
N GLU A 172 3.75 -11.59 20.57
CA GLU A 172 4.94 -12.43 20.41
C GLU A 172 5.91 -11.89 19.35
N ILE A 173 5.44 -11.01 18.44
CA ILE A 173 6.29 -10.33 17.47
C ILE A 173 7.08 -9.24 18.20
N PRO A 174 8.43 -9.19 18.07
CA PRO A 174 9.21 -8.09 18.64
C PRO A 174 8.68 -6.73 18.15
N SER A 175 8.44 -5.81 19.08
CA SER A 175 7.83 -4.49 18.80
C SER A 175 8.60 -3.67 17.76
N ASP A 176 9.89 -3.94 17.61
CA ASP A 176 10.74 -3.30 16.62
C ASP A 176 10.63 -3.90 15.21
N LYS A 177 9.94 -4.99 15.07
CA LYS A 177 9.66 -5.66 13.80
C LYS A 177 8.20 -5.53 13.36
N LEU A 178 7.34 -4.93 14.18
CA LEU A 178 5.90 -4.80 13.91
C LEU A 178 5.56 -3.39 13.45
N ILE A 179 4.78 -3.29 12.38
CA ILE A 179 4.16 -2.05 11.89
C ILE A 179 2.66 -2.27 11.79
N ILE A 180 1.89 -1.46 12.49
CA ILE A 180 0.43 -1.43 12.39
C ILE A 180 0.06 -0.35 11.38
N MET A 181 -0.82 -0.69 10.44
CA MET A 181 -1.30 0.25 9.44
C MET A 181 -2.82 0.37 9.49
N ASP A 182 -3.30 1.55 9.08
CA ASP A 182 -4.72 1.87 8.94
C ASP A 182 -5.46 2.12 10.26
N ASN A 183 -5.06 1.45 11.33
CA ASN A 183 -5.57 1.63 12.69
C ASN A 183 -4.43 1.89 13.69
N GLN A 184 -4.80 2.39 14.85
CA GLN A 184 -3.93 2.45 16.02
C GLN A 184 -4.42 1.45 17.06
N ILE A 185 -3.49 0.72 17.69
CA ILE A 185 -3.80 -0.24 18.76
C ILE A 185 -2.98 0.16 19.99
N PRO A 186 -3.53 1.00 20.88
CA PRO A 186 -2.83 1.51 22.06
C PRO A 186 -2.30 0.41 22.99
N GLU A 187 -2.97 -0.75 23.03
CA GLU A 187 -2.63 -1.91 23.84
C GLU A 187 -1.30 -2.57 23.47
N LEU A 188 -0.76 -2.29 22.26
CA LEU A 188 0.56 -2.73 21.83
C LEU A 188 1.70 -1.82 22.33
N GLY A 189 1.36 -0.65 22.91
CA GLY A 189 2.30 0.29 23.47
C GLY A 189 3.00 1.18 22.44
N GLU A 190 3.68 2.23 22.95
CA GLU A 190 4.29 3.29 22.13
C GLU A 190 5.52 2.85 21.31
N LYS A 191 6.04 1.64 21.53
CA LYS A 191 7.21 1.13 20.84
C LYS A 191 6.91 0.49 19.48
N VAL A 192 5.64 0.27 19.17
CA VAL A 192 5.19 -0.28 17.90
C VAL A 192 4.98 0.85 16.90
N ALA A 193 5.59 0.73 15.74
CA ALA A 193 5.38 1.68 14.65
C ALA A 193 3.95 1.60 14.16
N SER A 194 3.30 2.75 13.92
CA SER A 194 1.95 2.78 13.37
C SER A 194 1.74 3.91 12.38
N ILE A 195 0.95 3.64 11.34
CA ILE A 195 0.43 4.64 10.41
C ILE A 195 -1.09 4.48 10.40
N PHE A 196 -1.80 5.41 11.01
CA PHE A 196 -3.22 5.24 11.31
C PHE A 196 -4.11 6.33 10.73
N GLN A 197 -5.39 5.99 10.57
CA GLN A 197 -6.49 6.88 10.30
C GLN A 197 -7.27 7.11 11.60
N ASP A 198 -7.72 8.34 11.81
CA ASP A 198 -8.72 8.65 12.82
C ASP A 198 -10.06 8.84 12.11
N PHE A 199 -10.77 7.73 11.88
CA PHE A 199 -11.97 7.72 11.07
C PHE A 199 -13.03 8.73 11.50
N LYS A 200 -13.08 9.06 12.80
CA LYS A 200 -14.03 10.04 13.32
C LYS A 200 -13.60 11.47 12.97
N GLU A 201 -12.36 11.82 13.34
CA GLU A 201 -11.81 13.14 13.11
C GLU A 201 -11.56 13.40 11.62
N ASP A 202 -11.24 12.37 10.85
CA ASP A 202 -10.92 12.48 9.42
C ASP A 202 -12.15 12.94 8.62
N ILE A 203 -13.31 12.28 8.78
CA ILE A 203 -14.54 12.71 8.10
C ILE A 203 -15.02 14.06 8.64
N TYR A 204 -14.97 14.29 9.94
CA TYR A 204 -15.39 15.55 10.56
C TYR A 204 -14.60 16.73 10.00
N ASN A 205 -13.27 16.65 10.01
CA ASN A 205 -12.40 17.72 9.50
C ASN A 205 -12.50 17.90 7.98
N ALA A 206 -12.65 16.82 7.22
CA ALA A 206 -12.85 16.92 5.77
C ALA A 206 -14.17 17.64 5.42
N LEU A 207 -15.24 17.39 6.17
CA LEU A 207 -16.49 18.11 5.97
C LEU A 207 -16.39 19.58 6.38
N ILE A 208 -15.57 19.93 7.39
CA ILE A 208 -15.25 21.34 7.72
C ILE A 208 -14.51 22.01 6.55
N GLU A 209 -13.56 21.35 5.93
CA GLU A 209 -12.86 21.89 4.74
C GLU A 209 -13.85 22.19 3.60
N GLY A 210 -14.92 21.39 3.46
CA GLY A 210 -15.97 21.56 2.46
C GLY A 210 -17.18 22.40 2.91
N ILE A 211 -17.16 23.04 4.08
CA ILE A 211 -18.35 23.61 4.69
C ILE A 211 -19.02 24.67 3.83
N PHE A 212 -18.26 25.53 3.14
CA PHE A 212 -18.83 26.58 2.28
C PHE A 212 -19.64 26.01 1.12
N GLN A 213 -19.22 24.84 0.58
CA GLN A 213 -19.93 24.14 -0.46
C GLN A 213 -21.17 23.42 0.11
N LEU A 214 -21.04 22.86 1.32
CA LEU A 214 -22.12 22.13 1.98
C LEU A 214 -23.27 23.05 2.41
N GLN A 215 -23.01 24.28 2.80
CA GLN A 215 -24.02 25.26 3.24
C GLN A 215 -25.09 25.62 2.18
N GLN A 216 -24.87 25.28 0.91
CA GLN A 216 -25.90 25.47 -0.13
C GLN A 216 -26.97 24.37 -0.16
N TYR A 217 -26.76 23.27 0.58
CA TYR A 217 -27.67 22.13 0.66
C TYR A 217 -28.49 22.17 1.94
N ASP A 218 -29.72 21.70 1.83
CA ASP A 218 -30.69 21.72 2.94
C ASP A 218 -30.53 20.45 3.82
N LYS A 219 -30.14 19.32 3.22
CA LYS A 219 -29.99 18.05 3.92
C LYS A 219 -28.75 17.28 3.49
N LEU A 220 -28.05 16.70 4.46
CA LEU A 220 -26.89 15.83 4.22
C LEU A 220 -27.24 14.37 4.45
N MET A 221 -26.92 13.50 3.51
CA MET A 221 -27.17 12.06 3.62
C MET A 221 -25.86 11.30 3.60
N LEU A 222 -25.61 10.49 4.64
CA LEU A 222 -24.51 9.54 4.63
C LEU A 222 -25.03 8.17 4.21
N VAL A 223 -24.54 7.67 3.07
CA VAL A 223 -24.79 6.28 2.66
C VAL A 223 -23.73 5.41 3.33
N TYR A 224 -24.13 4.75 4.42
CA TYR A 224 -23.27 3.93 5.27
C TYR A 224 -23.78 2.48 5.26
N PRO A 225 -23.18 1.60 4.42
CA PRO A 225 -23.64 0.22 4.29
C PRO A 225 -23.43 -0.58 5.59
N THR A 226 -24.46 -1.28 6.02
CA THR A 226 -24.45 -2.08 7.26
C THR A 226 -24.40 -3.60 7.00
N ASP A 227 -25.02 -4.07 5.92
CA ASP A 227 -25.06 -5.49 5.55
C ASP A 227 -24.06 -5.80 4.42
N ILE A 228 -22.78 -5.74 4.75
CA ILE A 228 -21.69 -5.99 3.79
C ILE A 228 -20.66 -6.98 4.36
N LEU A 229 -19.98 -7.69 3.45
CA LEU A 229 -18.97 -8.69 3.80
C LEU A 229 -17.82 -8.11 4.64
N TYR A 230 -17.45 -6.87 4.40
CA TYR A 230 -16.35 -6.16 5.05
C TYR A 230 -16.84 -4.85 5.65
N PRO A 231 -17.31 -4.86 6.91
CA PRO A 231 -17.94 -3.70 7.54
C PRO A 231 -16.99 -2.52 7.69
N TYR A 232 -17.56 -1.31 7.70
CA TYR A 232 -16.83 -0.06 7.90
C TYR A 232 -16.73 0.32 9.39
N PRO A 233 -15.69 1.10 9.79
CA PRO A 233 -15.58 1.64 11.14
C PRO A 233 -16.79 2.52 11.50
N LYS A 234 -17.42 2.23 12.64
CA LYS A 234 -18.57 3.03 13.16
C LYS A 234 -18.19 4.46 13.50
N GLU A 235 -16.90 4.72 13.66
CA GLU A 235 -16.32 6.05 13.90
C GLU A 235 -16.62 7.02 12.75
N ILE A 236 -16.72 6.54 11.50
CA ILE A 236 -17.15 7.34 10.35
C ILE A 236 -18.54 7.93 10.58
N LEU A 237 -19.47 7.08 11.03
CA LEU A 237 -20.84 7.50 11.35
C LEU A 237 -20.86 8.54 12.47
N LYS A 238 -20.08 8.31 13.55
CA LYS A 238 -19.98 9.24 14.68
C LYS A 238 -19.42 10.60 14.27
N GLY A 239 -18.39 10.62 13.43
CA GLY A 239 -17.78 11.86 12.94
C GLY A 239 -18.73 12.66 12.05
N PHE A 240 -19.48 12.00 11.16
CA PHE A 240 -20.51 12.63 10.35
C PHE A 240 -21.64 13.23 11.20
N GLN A 241 -22.19 12.44 12.14
CA GLN A 241 -23.26 12.91 13.01
C GLN A 241 -22.81 14.09 13.90
N GLN A 242 -21.56 14.03 14.40
CA GLN A 242 -21.00 15.15 15.17
C GLN A 242 -20.92 16.41 14.30
N PHE A 243 -20.41 16.32 13.07
CA PHE A 243 -20.36 17.45 12.14
C PHE A 243 -21.74 18.05 11.90
N CYS A 244 -22.75 17.23 11.60
CA CYS A 244 -24.10 17.71 11.35
C CYS A 244 -24.70 18.42 12.59
N ASN A 245 -24.46 17.89 13.79
CA ASN A 245 -24.94 18.49 15.03
C ASN A 245 -24.22 19.82 15.35
N ASP A 246 -22.90 19.89 15.16
CA ASP A 246 -22.12 21.08 15.48
C ASP A 246 -22.39 22.26 14.52
N PHE A 247 -22.79 21.96 13.28
CA PHE A 247 -23.09 22.97 12.24
C PHE A 247 -24.57 23.08 11.87
N ASP A 248 -25.46 22.45 12.64
CA ASP A 248 -26.93 22.53 12.51
C ASP A 248 -27.45 22.09 11.12
N PHE A 249 -26.84 21.01 10.54
CA PHE A 249 -27.34 20.41 9.32
C PHE A 249 -28.42 19.36 9.60
N ASP A 250 -29.56 19.44 8.87
CA ASP A 250 -30.47 18.30 8.77
C ASP A 250 -29.74 17.12 8.09
N HIS A 251 -29.91 15.92 8.61
CA HIS A 251 -29.20 14.78 8.09
C HIS A 251 -29.97 13.46 8.20
N GLU A 252 -29.58 12.52 7.37
CA GLU A 252 -30.13 11.17 7.34
C GLU A 252 -29.02 10.15 7.07
N ILE A 253 -29.16 8.94 7.63
CA ILE A 253 -28.27 7.82 7.37
C ILE A 253 -29.05 6.81 6.55
N LEU A 254 -28.48 6.45 5.39
CA LEU A 254 -29.00 5.42 4.50
C LEU A 254 -28.04 4.22 4.53
N ASP A 255 -28.55 3.01 4.45
CA ASP A 255 -27.76 1.80 4.34
C ASP A 255 -27.33 1.49 2.90
N GLN A 256 -28.00 2.05 1.89
CA GLN A 256 -27.66 1.96 0.48
C GLN A 256 -28.38 3.05 -0.34
N VAL A 257 -27.97 3.21 -1.58
CA VAL A 257 -28.73 3.97 -2.58
C VAL A 257 -29.77 3.05 -3.22
N TYR A 258 -31.01 3.19 -2.82
CA TYR A 258 -32.12 2.38 -3.32
C TYR A 258 -32.44 2.67 -4.80
N PRO A 259 -32.81 1.67 -5.59
CA PRO A 259 -33.38 1.90 -6.92
C PRO A 259 -34.63 2.82 -6.82
N GLU A 260 -34.74 3.74 -7.77
CA GLU A 260 -35.88 4.69 -7.85
C GLU A 260 -36.07 5.56 -6.58
N MET A 261 -34.98 5.85 -5.87
CA MET A 261 -35.01 6.72 -4.69
C MET A 261 -35.47 8.13 -5.08
N GLU A 262 -36.34 8.74 -4.28
CA GLU A 262 -36.72 10.11 -4.46
C GLU A 262 -35.57 11.05 -4.14
N LEU A 263 -35.00 11.69 -5.17
CA LEU A 263 -33.97 12.71 -5.02
C LEU A 263 -34.63 14.08 -4.96
N ARG A 264 -34.20 14.91 -4.04
CA ARG A 264 -34.76 16.29 -3.88
C ARG A 264 -33.63 17.29 -4.15
N PRO A 265 -33.93 18.37 -4.90
CA PRO A 265 -32.97 19.46 -5.05
C PRO A 265 -32.49 19.97 -3.68
N LYS A 266 -31.19 20.25 -3.58
CA LYS A 266 -30.46 20.62 -2.36
C LYS A 266 -30.23 19.50 -1.34
N ASP A 267 -30.39 18.25 -1.74
CA ASP A 267 -29.84 17.14 -1.00
C ASP A 267 -28.35 16.95 -1.36
N ALA A 268 -27.53 16.64 -0.37
CA ALA A 268 -26.12 16.26 -0.60
C ALA A 268 -25.82 14.89 -0.01
N PHE A 269 -25.17 14.03 -0.80
CA PHE A 269 -24.88 12.66 -0.46
C PHE A 269 -23.39 12.45 -0.23
N ILE A 270 -23.04 11.84 0.88
CA ILE A 270 -21.71 11.33 1.16
C ILE A 270 -21.75 9.80 1.02
N VAL A 271 -21.10 9.24 -0.01
CA VAL A 271 -21.26 7.85 -0.40
C VAL A 271 -19.96 7.09 -0.19
N ILE A 272 -20.01 5.99 0.57
CA ILE A 272 -18.82 5.20 0.92
C ILE A 272 -18.53 4.14 -0.16
N GLU A 273 -19.54 3.39 -0.61
CA GLU A 273 -19.37 2.29 -1.56
C GLU A 273 -19.43 2.77 -3.02
N GLU A 274 -18.60 2.14 -3.89
CA GLU A 274 -18.58 2.51 -5.31
C GLU A 274 -19.86 2.14 -6.05
N ASN A 275 -20.52 1.04 -5.68
CA ASN A 275 -21.79 0.64 -6.29
C ASN A 275 -22.90 1.65 -5.97
N ASP A 276 -22.95 2.13 -4.73
CA ASP A 276 -23.90 3.16 -4.33
C ASP A 276 -23.64 4.50 -5.06
N LEU A 277 -22.37 4.88 -5.22
CA LEU A 277 -22.00 6.04 -6.01
C LEU A 277 -22.49 5.90 -7.46
N VAL A 278 -22.29 4.74 -8.07
CA VAL A 278 -22.75 4.49 -9.46
C VAL A 278 -24.27 4.57 -9.55
N ASN A 279 -24.98 3.97 -8.60
CA ASN A 279 -26.45 4.02 -8.55
C ASN A 279 -26.96 5.44 -8.36
N LEU A 280 -26.36 6.21 -7.45
CA LEU A 280 -26.71 7.62 -7.25
C LEU A 280 -26.49 8.46 -8.51
N VAL A 281 -25.29 8.36 -9.13
CA VAL A 281 -24.97 9.13 -10.33
C VAL A 281 -25.90 8.79 -11.50
N LYS A 282 -26.30 7.51 -11.65
CA LYS A 282 -27.31 7.11 -12.66
C LYS A 282 -28.65 7.79 -12.40
N GLN A 283 -29.17 7.70 -11.18
CA GLN A 283 -30.48 8.29 -10.82
C GLN A 283 -30.47 9.81 -10.94
N VAL A 284 -29.38 10.48 -10.55
CA VAL A 284 -29.22 11.93 -10.73
C VAL A 284 -29.32 12.32 -12.20
N ARG A 285 -28.70 11.52 -13.11
CA ARG A 285 -28.78 11.74 -14.57
C ARG A 285 -30.16 11.42 -15.16
N GLU A 286 -30.79 10.35 -14.72
CA GLU A 286 -32.12 9.92 -15.17
C GLU A 286 -33.20 10.93 -14.78
N GLN A 287 -33.06 11.61 -13.63
CA GLN A 287 -33.95 12.65 -13.16
C GLN A 287 -33.54 14.06 -13.64
N ASP A 288 -32.52 14.15 -14.53
CA ASP A 288 -32.05 15.39 -15.18
C ASP A 288 -31.45 16.41 -14.20
N TYR A 289 -31.04 15.98 -12.99
CA TYR A 289 -30.35 16.83 -12.03
C TYR A 289 -28.85 17.01 -12.35
N LYS A 290 -28.31 18.15 -11.93
CA LYS A 290 -26.88 18.51 -12.12
C LYS A 290 -26.12 18.35 -10.81
N PRO A 291 -25.12 17.42 -10.77
CA PRO A 291 -24.22 17.33 -9.63
C PRO A 291 -23.54 18.67 -9.33
N GLY A 292 -23.40 19.00 -8.05
CA GLY A 292 -22.78 20.25 -7.60
C GLY A 292 -23.66 21.49 -7.69
N LYS A 293 -24.90 21.36 -8.19
CA LYS A 293 -25.89 22.46 -8.27
C LYS A 293 -27.20 22.11 -7.57
N GLU A 294 -27.84 21.04 -8.02
CA GLU A 294 -29.11 20.59 -7.49
C GLU A 294 -28.91 19.45 -6.50
N ILE A 295 -28.02 18.50 -6.81
CA ILE A 295 -27.66 17.39 -5.93
C ILE A 295 -26.16 17.46 -5.65
N GLY A 296 -25.81 17.46 -4.37
CA GLY A 296 -24.41 17.33 -3.93
C GLY A 296 -23.97 15.88 -3.88
N ILE A 297 -22.76 15.61 -4.37
CA ILE A 297 -22.17 14.27 -4.30
C ILE A 297 -20.74 14.37 -3.78
N ILE A 298 -20.48 13.73 -2.65
CA ILE A 298 -19.15 13.46 -2.12
C ILE A 298 -18.96 11.95 -2.08
N SER A 299 -17.82 11.44 -2.52
CA SER A 299 -17.51 10.03 -2.38
C SER A 299 -16.32 9.79 -1.44
N TYR A 300 -16.41 8.72 -0.69
CA TYR A 300 -15.33 8.31 0.22
C TYR A 300 -14.22 7.61 -0.58
N ASN A 301 -12.97 8.02 -0.34
CA ASN A 301 -11.76 7.55 -1.00
C ASN A 301 -11.67 7.90 -2.50
N ASP A 302 -10.46 8.21 -2.93
CA ASP A 302 -10.17 8.70 -4.27
C ASP A 302 -9.78 7.57 -5.23
N THR A 303 -10.35 7.65 -6.46
CA THR A 303 -9.98 6.78 -7.57
C THR A 303 -9.85 7.59 -8.87
N PRO A 304 -9.06 7.11 -9.87
CA PRO A 304 -8.97 7.78 -11.17
C PRO A 304 -10.34 7.95 -11.87
N LEU A 305 -11.28 7.04 -11.63
CA LEU A 305 -12.62 7.14 -12.20
C LEU A 305 -13.42 8.31 -11.59
N LYS A 306 -13.32 8.51 -10.28
CA LYS A 306 -13.96 9.64 -9.59
C LYS A 306 -13.36 10.97 -10.02
N GLU A 307 -12.05 11.01 -10.23
CA GLU A 307 -11.37 12.17 -10.80
C GLU A 307 -11.86 12.47 -12.22
N LEU A 308 -11.90 11.47 -13.10
CA LEU A 308 -12.40 11.62 -14.47
C LEU A 308 -13.86 12.12 -14.52
N LEU A 309 -14.69 11.66 -13.59
CA LEU A 309 -16.10 12.03 -13.50
C LEU A 309 -16.33 13.38 -12.78
N GLY A 310 -15.28 14.03 -12.27
CA GLY A 310 -15.41 15.28 -11.52
C GLY A 310 -16.09 15.11 -10.17
N ILE A 311 -16.01 13.93 -9.54
CA ILE A 311 -16.61 13.66 -8.24
C ILE A 311 -15.71 14.18 -7.12
N THR A 312 -16.24 15.04 -6.30
CA THR A 312 -15.62 15.50 -5.05
C THR A 312 -15.45 14.33 -4.10
N VAL A 313 -14.27 14.23 -3.47
CA VAL A 313 -13.96 13.10 -2.58
C VAL A 313 -13.40 13.57 -1.25
N ILE A 314 -13.63 12.76 -0.22
CA ILE A 314 -12.88 12.78 1.04
C ILE A 314 -12.04 11.50 1.08
N SER A 315 -10.74 11.62 1.25
CA SER A 315 -9.84 10.50 1.01
C SER A 315 -8.60 10.51 1.87
N THR A 316 -8.26 9.33 2.36
CA THR A 316 -6.92 9.07 2.88
C THR A 316 -5.88 9.02 1.76
N ASP A 317 -4.66 9.44 2.04
CA ASP A 317 -3.54 9.29 1.10
C ASP A 317 -2.94 7.87 1.23
N PHE A 318 -3.54 6.92 0.52
CA PHE A 318 -3.12 5.51 0.52
C PHE A 318 -1.70 5.30 -0.02
N LYS A 319 -1.26 6.16 -0.94
CA LYS A 319 0.09 6.11 -1.47
C LYS A 319 1.10 6.49 -0.39
N LEU A 320 0.87 7.63 0.27
CA LEU A 320 1.72 8.11 1.37
C LEU A 320 1.76 7.10 2.52
N MET A 321 0.65 6.42 2.83
CA MET A 321 0.59 5.39 3.86
C MET A 321 1.57 4.24 3.57
N GLY A 322 1.61 3.72 2.34
CA GLY A 322 2.55 2.68 1.93
C GLY A 322 4.00 3.16 1.92
N GLU A 323 4.26 4.36 1.38
CA GLU A 323 5.59 4.98 1.37
C GLU A 323 6.14 5.19 2.78
N THR A 324 5.29 5.63 3.71
CA THR A 324 5.66 5.86 5.11
C THR A 324 6.02 4.53 5.81
N ALA A 325 5.24 3.47 5.60
CA ALA A 325 5.56 2.15 6.15
C ALA A 325 6.92 1.61 5.63
N ALA A 326 7.16 1.74 4.33
CA ALA A 326 8.44 1.36 3.74
C ALA A 326 9.62 2.20 4.29
N TYR A 327 9.40 3.51 4.48
CA TYR A 327 10.39 4.40 5.09
C TYR A 327 10.71 3.99 6.53
N MET A 328 9.70 3.62 7.33
CA MET A 328 9.89 3.15 8.71
C MET A 328 10.78 1.91 8.75
N ILE A 329 10.58 0.94 7.84
CA ILE A 329 11.46 -0.24 7.71
C ILE A 329 12.88 0.17 7.33
N LYS A 330 13.03 0.94 6.24
CA LYS A 330 14.36 1.35 5.74
C LYS A 330 15.18 2.15 6.74
N LYS A 331 14.52 2.92 7.60
CA LYS A 331 15.17 3.80 8.58
C LYS A 331 15.11 3.26 10.01
N ASN A 332 14.51 2.08 10.19
CA ASN A 332 14.26 1.50 11.53
C ASN A 332 13.58 2.51 12.47
N LYS A 333 12.53 3.18 11.96
CA LYS A 333 11.75 4.17 12.70
C LYS A 333 10.60 3.52 13.43
N LYS A 334 10.32 3.99 14.64
CA LYS A 334 9.27 3.49 15.54
C LYS A 334 8.40 4.67 15.98
N GLU A 335 7.68 5.21 15.03
CA GLU A 335 6.86 6.41 15.21
C GLU A 335 5.38 6.03 15.00
N SER A 336 4.48 6.71 15.71
CA SER A 336 3.05 6.66 15.44
C SER A 336 2.69 7.90 14.62
N VAL A 337 2.22 7.71 13.40
CA VAL A 337 1.96 8.80 12.44
C VAL A 337 0.51 8.74 11.99
N LYS A 338 -0.23 9.82 12.22
CA LYS A 338 -1.56 9.98 11.60
C LYS A 338 -1.39 10.20 10.10
N ASN A 339 -2.05 9.37 9.31
CA ASN A 339 -2.01 9.50 7.86
C ASN A 339 -2.81 10.71 7.39
N VAL A 340 -2.45 11.25 6.24
CA VAL A 340 -3.11 12.43 5.67
C VAL A 340 -4.48 12.03 5.12
N PHE A 341 -5.52 12.78 5.51
CA PHE A 341 -6.87 12.71 4.98
C PHE A 341 -7.25 14.07 4.42
N LYS A 342 -7.92 14.14 3.25
CA LYS A 342 -8.16 15.38 2.51
C LYS A 342 -9.57 15.43 1.95
N PHE A 343 -10.11 16.64 1.90
CA PHE A 343 -11.23 17.02 1.04
C PHE A 343 -10.70 17.49 -0.32
N ILE A 344 -11.14 16.88 -1.41
CA ILE A 344 -10.71 17.20 -2.77
C ILE A 344 -11.94 17.62 -3.57
N ASN A 345 -12.13 18.93 -3.71
CA ASN A 345 -13.25 19.48 -4.48
C ASN A 345 -13.02 19.32 -5.98
N ARG A 346 -14.02 18.76 -6.67
CA ARG A 346 -14.04 18.58 -8.13
C ARG A 346 -15.32 19.12 -8.79
N GLY A 347 -16.15 19.82 -8.01
CA GLY A 347 -17.34 20.50 -8.51
C GLY A 347 -18.63 19.68 -8.49
N SER A 348 -18.66 18.51 -7.83
CA SER A 348 -19.89 17.75 -7.62
C SER A 348 -20.60 18.08 -6.31
N ILE A 349 -20.10 19.10 -5.58
CA ILE A 349 -20.69 19.67 -4.37
C ILE A 349 -20.62 21.18 -4.44
#